data_c4fa619f12122f4466e6828dc327f14a
#
_entry.id   c4fa619f12122f4466e6828dc327f14a
#
_cell.length_a   1.000
_cell.length_b   1.000
_cell.length_c   1.000
_cell.angle_alpha   90.00
_cell.angle_beta   90.00
_cell.angle_gamma   90.00
#
_symmetry.space_group_name_H-M   'P 1'
#
loop_
_entity.id
_entity.type
_entity.pdbx_description
1 polymer ?
#
loop_
_entity_poly.entity_id
_entity_poly.type
_entity_poly.pdbx_seq_one_letter_code
_entity_poly.pdbx_strand_id
1 'polypeptide(L)'
;MDTELLKTFLEVSRTRHFGRAAESLYLTQSAVSFRIRQLENQLGVNLFTRHRNNIRLTAAGEKLLPYAETLMSTWQAARKEVAHTSRHNEFSIGASASLWECMLNQWLGRLYQNQDAHTGLQFEARIAQRQSLVKQLHERQLDLLITTEAPKMDEFSSQLLGYFTLALYTSAPSKLKGDLNYLRLEWGPDFQQHEAGSIGADEVPILTTSSAELAQQQIATLNGCTWLPVSWARKKGGLHTVVDSTTLSRPLYAIWLQNSDKNALIRDLLKINVLDEVY
;
A
#
# COMPACT_ATOMS: atom_id res chain seq x y z
N MET A 1 26.27 -5.97 -16.78
CA MET A 1 25.87 -6.77 -15.58
C MET A 1 24.71 -7.67 -16.01
N ASP A 2 24.82 -8.97 -15.72
CA ASP A 2 23.79 -9.92 -16.14
C ASP A 2 22.71 -10.02 -15.04
N THR A 3 21.52 -9.52 -15.31
CA THR A 3 20.39 -9.51 -14.37
C THR A 3 19.95 -10.93 -13.97
N GLU A 4 20.19 -11.93 -14.82
CA GLU A 4 19.88 -13.32 -14.52
C GLU A 4 20.78 -13.91 -13.41
N LEU A 5 21.99 -13.41 -13.26
CA LEU A 5 22.87 -13.80 -12.14
C LEU A 5 22.33 -13.24 -10.81
N LEU A 6 21.90 -11.98 -10.79
CA LEU A 6 21.31 -11.37 -9.59
C LEU A 6 19.98 -12.03 -9.22
N LYS A 7 19.13 -12.33 -10.20
CA LYS A 7 17.88 -13.04 -9.98
C LYS A 7 18.13 -14.43 -9.37
N THR A 8 19.14 -15.12 -9.87
CA THR A 8 19.54 -16.43 -9.33
C THR A 8 20.07 -16.32 -7.91
N PHE A 9 20.88 -15.29 -7.60
CA PHE A 9 21.39 -15.00 -6.27
C PHE A 9 20.25 -14.75 -5.27
N LEU A 10 19.28 -13.90 -5.62
CA LEU A 10 18.12 -13.59 -4.79
C LEU A 10 17.28 -14.84 -4.51
N GLU A 11 17.04 -15.68 -5.52
CA GLU A 11 16.26 -16.90 -5.35
C GLU A 11 16.96 -17.96 -4.50
N VAL A 12 18.28 -18.13 -4.62
CA VAL A 12 19.07 -19.00 -3.74
C VAL A 12 19.09 -18.44 -2.31
N SER A 13 19.18 -17.12 -2.14
CA SER A 13 19.12 -16.46 -0.82
C SER A 13 17.78 -16.72 -0.13
N ARG A 14 16.67 -16.64 -0.88
CA ARG A 14 15.31 -16.86 -0.38
C ARG A 14 15.06 -18.33 0.00
N THR A 15 15.40 -19.25 -0.91
CA THR A 15 15.10 -20.69 -0.75
C THR A 15 16.11 -21.41 0.13
N ARG A 16 17.32 -20.86 0.30
CA ARG A 16 18.48 -21.47 0.99
C ARG A 16 18.79 -22.88 0.49
N HIS A 17 18.44 -23.17 -0.78
CA HIS A 17 18.60 -24.47 -1.39
C HIS A 17 18.73 -24.38 -2.91
N PHE A 18 19.84 -24.84 -3.50
CA PHE A 18 20.07 -24.76 -4.94
C PHE A 18 19.00 -25.51 -5.78
N GLY A 19 18.55 -26.67 -5.32
CA GLY A 19 17.53 -27.46 -6.02
C GLY A 19 16.17 -26.72 -6.05
N ARG A 20 15.71 -26.19 -4.90
CA ARG A 20 14.46 -25.42 -4.82
C ARG A 20 14.54 -24.11 -5.64
N ALA A 21 15.69 -23.45 -5.62
CA ALA A 21 15.93 -22.28 -6.47
C ALA A 21 15.86 -22.65 -7.95
N ALA A 22 16.39 -23.81 -8.33
CA ALA A 22 16.35 -24.32 -9.69
C ALA A 22 14.91 -24.61 -10.15
N GLU A 23 14.10 -25.26 -9.33
CA GLU A 23 12.67 -25.50 -9.58
C GLU A 23 11.92 -24.19 -9.78
N SER A 24 12.11 -23.23 -8.85
CA SER A 24 11.46 -21.91 -8.91
C SER A 24 11.86 -21.09 -10.15
N LEU A 25 13.08 -21.25 -10.64
CA LEU A 25 13.59 -20.55 -11.82
C LEU A 25 13.42 -21.34 -13.12
N TYR A 26 12.84 -22.53 -13.08
CA TYR A 26 12.72 -23.45 -14.22
C TYR A 26 14.07 -23.77 -14.86
N LEU A 27 15.09 -24.01 -14.01
CA LEU A 27 16.45 -24.32 -14.39
C LEU A 27 16.89 -25.66 -13.79
N THR A 28 18.03 -26.17 -14.28
CA THR A 28 18.73 -27.28 -13.60
C THR A 28 19.56 -26.76 -12.40
N GLN A 29 19.75 -27.59 -11.39
CA GLN A 29 20.61 -27.25 -10.24
C GLN A 29 22.05 -26.90 -10.66
N SER A 30 22.57 -27.56 -11.70
CA SER A 30 23.88 -27.26 -12.28
C SER A 30 23.93 -25.86 -12.90
N ALA A 31 22.88 -25.43 -13.58
CA ALA A 31 22.77 -24.09 -14.14
C ALA A 31 22.72 -23.02 -13.05
N VAL A 32 21.94 -23.22 -11.98
CA VAL A 32 21.92 -22.32 -10.82
C VAL A 32 23.30 -22.24 -10.17
N SER A 33 23.95 -23.39 -9.93
CA SER A 33 25.31 -23.43 -9.37
C SER A 33 26.35 -22.76 -10.25
N PHE A 34 26.21 -22.85 -11.57
CA PHE A 34 27.07 -22.17 -12.53
C PHE A 34 26.87 -20.65 -12.46
N ARG A 35 25.63 -20.16 -12.49
CA ARG A 35 25.31 -18.73 -12.40
C ARG A 35 25.83 -18.11 -11.09
N ILE A 36 25.69 -18.80 -9.95
CA ILE A 36 26.23 -18.31 -8.68
C ILE A 36 27.76 -18.21 -8.75
N ARG A 37 28.44 -19.24 -9.23
CA ARG A 37 29.91 -19.20 -9.40
C ARG A 37 30.35 -18.07 -10.34
N GLN A 38 29.59 -17.81 -11.41
CA GLN A 38 29.88 -16.73 -12.33
C GLN A 38 29.77 -15.37 -11.63
N LEU A 39 28.73 -15.16 -10.80
CA LEU A 39 28.57 -13.93 -10.02
C LEU A 39 29.69 -13.77 -8.99
N GLU A 40 30.04 -14.84 -8.25
CA GLU A 40 31.13 -14.88 -7.27
C GLU A 40 32.48 -14.54 -7.93
N ASN A 41 32.73 -15.08 -9.14
CA ASN A 41 33.94 -14.78 -9.92
C ASN A 41 34.00 -13.31 -10.37
N GLN A 42 32.87 -12.73 -10.80
CA GLN A 42 32.81 -11.32 -11.19
C GLN A 42 33.07 -10.38 -10.00
N LEU A 43 32.66 -10.78 -8.79
CA LEU A 43 32.84 -9.99 -7.59
C LEU A 43 34.15 -10.31 -6.84
N GLY A 44 34.83 -11.39 -7.20
CA GLY A 44 36.06 -11.85 -6.56
C GLY A 44 35.86 -12.41 -5.14
N VAL A 45 34.64 -12.68 -4.73
CA VAL A 45 34.29 -13.15 -3.37
C VAL A 45 33.18 -14.20 -3.39
N ASN A 46 33.20 -15.11 -2.44
CA ASN A 46 32.10 -16.06 -2.26
C ASN A 46 30.92 -15.39 -1.58
N LEU A 47 29.73 -15.61 -2.11
CA LEU A 47 28.48 -15.05 -1.58
C LEU A 47 27.74 -16.04 -0.67
N PHE A 48 28.02 -17.34 -0.82
CA PHE A 48 27.42 -18.40 -0.02
C PHE A 48 28.46 -19.28 0.64
N THR A 49 28.18 -19.70 1.88
CA THR A 49 28.87 -20.81 2.57
C THR A 49 28.04 -22.08 2.39
N ARG A 50 28.78 -23.21 2.13
CA ARG A 50 28.17 -24.53 1.94
C ARG A 50 28.53 -25.40 3.14
N HIS A 51 27.61 -25.57 4.08
CA HIS A 51 27.74 -26.57 5.13
C HIS A 51 26.71 -27.66 4.90
N ARG A 52 27.16 -28.94 4.89
CA ARG A 52 26.34 -30.19 4.78
C ARG A 52 24.83 -29.96 4.89
N ASN A 53 24.15 -29.65 3.83
CA ASN A 53 22.68 -29.35 3.69
C ASN A 53 22.19 -27.96 4.15
N ASN A 54 23.05 -27.00 4.49
CA ASN A 54 22.59 -25.64 4.83
C ASN A 54 23.39 -24.59 4.04
N ILE A 55 22.70 -23.82 3.22
CA ILE A 55 23.30 -22.73 2.46
C ILE A 55 23.01 -21.44 3.22
N ARG A 56 24.04 -20.70 3.54
CA ARG A 56 23.95 -19.39 4.21
C ARG A 56 24.72 -18.35 3.41
N LEU A 57 24.25 -17.12 3.48
CA LEU A 57 25.01 -15.98 2.96
C LEU A 57 26.30 -15.81 3.73
N THR A 58 27.36 -15.40 3.05
CA THR A 58 28.55 -14.84 3.65
C THR A 58 28.30 -13.37 4.03
N ALA A 59 29.20 -12.74 4.78
CA ALA A 59 29.15 -11.30 5.04
C ALA A 59 29.11 -10.47 3.73
N ALA A 60 29.76 -10.94 2.66
CA ALA A 60 29.68 -10.33 1.34
C ALA A 60 28.30 -10.52 0.69
N GLY A 61 27.71 -11.73 0.83
CA GLY A 61 26.36 -12.02 0.36
C GLY A 61 25.29 -11.18 1.07
N GLU A 62 25.41 -11.02 2.40
CA GLU A 62 24.51 -10.16 3.18
C GLU A 62 24.59 -8.68 2.74
N LYS A 63 25.79 -8.19 2.46
CA LYS A 63 25.97 -6.84 1.94
C LYS A 63 25.43 -6.68 0.52
N LEU A 64 25.56 -7.69 -0.34
CA LEU A 64 25.06 -7.63 -1.72
C LEU A 64 23.53 -7.68 -1.78
N LEU A 65 22.86 -8.35 -0.84
CA LEU A 65 21.42 -8.63 -0.88
C LEU A 65 20.57 -7.38 -1.13
N PRO A 66 20.66 -6.29 -0.34
CA PRO A 66 19.86 -5.09 -0.55
C PRO A 66 20.14 -4.40 -1.89
N TYR A 67 21.40 -4.44 -2.35
CA TYR A 67 21.75 -3.88 -3.66
C TYR A 67 21.17 -4.71 -4.81
N ALA A 68 21.20 -6.03 -4.70
CA ALA A 68 20.64 -6.93 -5.71
C ALA A 68 19.12 -6.74 -5.82
N GLU A 69 18.42 -6.59 -4.69
CA GLU A 69 16.98 -6.28 -4.66
C GLU A 69 16.68 -4.95 -5.34
N THR A 70 17.43 -3.89 -5.00
CA THR A 70 17.27 -2.56 -5.59
C THR A 70 17.54 -2.56 -7.09
N LEU A 71 18.61 -3.21 -7.55
CA LEU A 71 18.95 -3.31 -8.97
C LEU A 71 17.89 -4.08 -9.77
N MET A 72 17.36 -5.17 -9.21
CA MET A 72 16.30 -5.94 -9.87
C MET A 72 14.98 -5.17 -9.95
N SER A 73 14.61 -4.45 -8.88
CA SER A 73 13.42 -3.61 -8.88
C SER A 73 13.54 -2.46 -9.87
N THR A 74 14.69 -1.77 -9.88
CA THR A 74 14.97 -0.69 -10.84
C THR A 74 14.95 -1.18 -12.28
N TRP A 75 15.53 -2.36 -12.55
CA TRP A 75 15.50 -2.97 -13.88
C TRP A 75 14.07 -3.33 -14.33
N GLN A 76 13.27 -3.88 -13.42
CA GLN A 76 11.86 -4.17 -13.70
C GLN A 76 11.05 -2.90 -13.96
N ALA A 77 11.31 -1.82 -13.19
CA ALA A 77 10.71 -0.51 -13.43
C ALA A 77 11.10 0.04 -14.80
N ALA A 78 12.40 0.05 -15.15
CA ALA A 78 12.88 0.50 -16.45
C ALA A 78 12.28 -0.32 -17.61
N ARG A 79 12.18 -1.64 -17.48
CA ARG A 79 11.54 -2.50 -18.49
C ARG A 79 10.06 -2.17 -18.68
N LYS A 80 9.34 -1.91 -17.58
CA LYS A 80 7.95 -1.45 -17.66
C LYS A 80 7.87 -0.09 -18.34
N GLU A 81 8.69 0.87 -17.94
CA GLU A 81 8.72 2.21 -18.51
C GLU A 81 8.99 2.19 -20.03
N VAL A 82 9.95 1.38 -20.47
CA VAL A 82 10.23 1.18 -21.90
C VAL A 82 9.09 0.44 -22.62
N ALA A 83 8.48 -0.56 -22.00
CA ALA A 83 7.31 -1.25 -22.55
C ALA A 83 6.07 -0.36 -22.56
N HIS A 84 5.96 0.56 -21.62
CA HIS A 84 4.88 1.57 -21.52
C HIS A 84 5.06 2.74 -22.49
N THR A 85 6.21 2.87 -23.17
CA THR A 85 6.34 3.82 -24.28
C THR A 85 5.28 3.59 -25.37
N SER A 86 4.69 2.40 -25.39
CA SER A 86 3.52 2.04 -26.23
C SER A 86 2.16 2.21 -25.54
N ARG A 87 2.11 2.52 -24.24
CA ARG A 87 0.88 2.65 -23.43
C ARG A 87 0.88 3.96 -22.64
N HIS A 88 0.89 5.07 -23.36
CA HIS A 88 0.91 6.44 -22.79
C HIS A 88 -0.29 6.78 -21.88
N ASN A 89 -1.22 5.85 -21.68
CA ASN A 89 -2.53 6.11 -21.08
C ASN A 89 -2.82 5.37 -19.78
N GLU A 90 -1.87 4.69 -19.14
CA GLU A 90 -2.09 4.04 -17.84
C GLU A 90 -1.67 4.96 -16.68
N PHE A 91 -2.54 5.07 -15.66
CA PHE A 91 -2.28 5.85 -14.45
C PHE A 91 -2.66 5.05 -13.21
N SER A 92 -1.69 4.75 -12.34
CA SER A 92 -1.88 3.92 -11.17
C SER A 92 -2.07 4.75 -9.90
N ILE A 93 -3.16 4.46 -9.16
CA ILE A 93 -3.51 5.13 -7.90
C ILE A 93 -3.52 4.09 -6.79
N GLY A 94 -2.77 4.32 -5.73
CA GLY A 94 -2.68 3.44 -4.56
C GLY A 94 -3.28 4.05 -3.31
N ALA A 95 -3.99 3.25 -2.52
CA ALA A 95 -4.46 3.61 -1.19
C ALA A 95 -4.79 2.36 -0.37
N SER A 96 -5.08 2.52 0.94
CA SER A 96 -5.64 1.47 1.78
C SER A 96 -7.07 1.11 1.33
N ALA A 97 -7.54 -0.08 1.69
CA ALA A 97 -8.90 -0.52 1.39
C ALA A 97 -9.94 0.46 1.95
N SER A 98 -9.78 0.88 3.21
CA SER A 98 -10.68 1.85 3.86
C SER A 98 -10.79 3.18 3.10
N LEU A 99 -9.68 3.72 2.58
CA LEU A 99 -9.70 4.96 1.78
C LEU A 99 -10.38 4.74 0.42
N TRP A 100 -10.11 3.61 -0.24
CA TRP A 100 -10.78 3.26 -1.49
C TRP A 100 -12.28 3.16 -1.31
N GLU A 101 -12.75 2.39 -0.35
CA GLU A 101 -14.17 2.14 -0.10
C GLU A 101 -14.91 3.42 0.33
N CYS A 102 -14.29 4.24 1.20
CA CYS A 102 -14.97 5.39 1.77
C CYS A 102 -14.93 6.66 0.90
N MET A 103 -13.93 6.84 0.05
CA MET A 103 -13.67 8.12 -0.63
C MET A 103 -13.29 7.95 -2.11
N LEU A 104 -12.32 7.09 -2.42
CA LEU A 104 -11.68 7.08 -3.72
C LEU A 104 -12.55 6.45 -4.82
N ASN A 105 -13.46 5.53 -4.48
CA ASN A 105 -14.41 4.98 -5.45
C ASN A 105 -15.27 6.07 -6.11
N GLN A 106 -15.71 7.05 -5.32
CA GLN A 106 -16.50 8.16 -5.84
C GLN A 106 -15.64 9.14 -6.65
N TRP A 107 -14.44 9.41 -6.16
CA TRP A 107 -13.48 10.23 -6.89
C TRP A 107 -13.11 9.62 -8.24
N LEU A 108 -12.83 8.32 -8.28
CA LEU A 108 -12.57 7.61 -9.54
C LEU A 108 -13.74 7.73 -10.51
N GLY A 109 -14.99 7.63 -10.02
CA GLY A 109 -16.19 7.88 -10.83
C GLY A 109 -16.20 9.29 -11.43
N ARG A 110 -15.85 10.32 -10.63
CA ARG A 110 -15.74 11.71 -11.12
C ARG A 110 -14.64 11.90 -12.15
N LEU A 111 -13.49 11.22 -11.97
CA LEU A 111 -12.41 11.22 -12.95
C LEU A 111 -12.88 10.67 -14.31
N TYR A 112 -13.66 9.59 -14.32
CA TYR A 112 -14.22 9.03 -15.55
C TYR A 112 -15.31 9.91 -16.19
N GLN A 113 -16.09 10.63 -15.40
CA GLN A 113 -17.13 11.56 -15.92
C GLN A 113 -16.52 12.79 -16.59
N ASN A 114 -15.31 13.20 -16.19
CA ASN A 114 -14.58 14.32 -16.79
C ASN A 114 -13.61 13.89 -17.91
N GLN A 115 -13.93 12.82 -18.62
CA GLN A 115 -13.06 12.21 -19.64
C GLN A 115 -12.76 13.08 -20.86
N ASP A 116 -13.47 14.16 -21.13
CA ASP A 116 -13.14 15.08 -22.25
C ASP A 116 -11.74 15.68 -22.14
N ALA A 117 -11.22 15.82 -20.91
CA ALA A 117 -9.87 16.30 -20.63
C ALA A 117 -8.78 15.18 -20.63
N HIS A 118 -9.18 13.90 -20.51
CA HIS A 118 -8.26 12.77 -20.30
C HIS A 118 -8.61 11.59 -21.22
N THR A 119 -8.93 11.88 -22.49
CA THR A 119 -9.36 10.87 -23.48
C THR A 119 -8.38 9.70 -23.57
N GLY A 120 -8.86 8.51 -23.23
CA GLY A 120 -8.08 7.26 -23.32
C GLY A 120 -7.21 6.92 -22.10
N LEU A 121 -7.28 7.69 -21.00
CA LEU A 121 -6.54 7.35 -19.79
C LEU A 121 -7.17 6.12 -19.11
N GLN A 122 -6.33 5.12 -18.79
CA GLN A 122 -6.71 3.91 -18.08
C GLN A 122 -6.22 4.00 -16.64
N PHE A 123 -7.15 3.91 -15.68
CA PHE A 123 -6.77 3.92 -14.26
C PHE A 123 -6.56 2.51 -13.74
N GLU A 124 -5.44 2.31 -13.02
CA GLU A 124 -5.17 1.12 -12.23
C GLU A 124 -5.35 1.44 -10.75
N ALA A 125 -6.35 0.84 -10.09
CA ALA A 125 -6.57 0.98 -8.66
C ALA A 125 -5.76 -0.07 -7.88
N ARG A 126 -4.85 0.36 -7.00
CA ARG A 126 -4.05 -0.53 -6.16
C ARG A 126 -4.45 -0.42 -4.71
N ILE A 127 -4.77 -1.56 -4.13
CA ILE A 127 -5.16 -1.67 -2.72
C ILE A 127 -4.07 -2.45 -1.99
N ALA A 128 -3.38 -1.79 -1.07
CA ALA A 128 -2.36 -2.41 -0.25
C ALA A 128 -2.10 -1.59 1.03
N GLN A 129 -1.31 -2.14 1.94
CA GLN A 129 -0.82 -1.40 3.10
C GLN A 129 0.13 -0.28 2.67
N ARG A 130 0.09 0.85 3.41
CA ARG A 130 0.88 2.05 3.11
C ARG A 130 2.36 1.77 2.84
N GLN A 131 3.01 0.94 3.66
CA GLN A 131 4.43 0.63 3.49
C GLN A 131 4.75 0.01 2.12
N SER A 132 3.89 -0.92 1.66
CA SER A 132 4.01 -1.53 0.34
C SER A 132 3.78 -0.51 -0.78
N LEU A 133 2.80 0.38 -0.62
CA LEU A 133 2.50 1.43 -1.61
C LEU A 133 3.61 2.49 -1.69
N VAL A 134 4.21 2.90 -0.57
CA VAL A 134 5.38 3.79 -0.54
C VAL A 134 6.56 3.16 -1.27
N LYS A 135 6.82 1.86 -1.06
CA LYS A 135 7.84 1.12 -1.81
C LYS A 135 7.54 1.11 -3.30
N GLN A 136 6.30 0.81 -3.70
CA GLN A 136 5.89 0.83 -5.11
C GLN A 136 6.02 2.22 -5.73
N LEU A 137 5.73 3.29 -4.97
CA LEU A 137 5.90 4.67 -5.41
C LEU A 137 7.38 4.98 -5.66
N HIS A 138 8.26 4.63 -4.72
CA HIS A 138 9.71 4.78 -4.84
C HIS A 138 10.26 4.00 -6.05
N GLU A 139 9.77 2.78 -6.27
CA GLU A 139 10.16 1.91 -7.38
C GLU A 139 9.50 2.28 -8.73
N ARG A 140 8.79 3.42 -8.82
CA ARG A 140 8.06 3.88 -10.01
C ARG A 140 7.02 2.87 -10.52
N GLN A 141 6.51 2.02 -9.63
CA GLN A 141 5.45 1.06 -9.93
C GLN A 141 4.06 1.63 -9.64
N LEU A 142 3.99 2.76 -8.93
CA LEU A 142 2.80 3.50 -8.59
C LEU A 142 3.01 4.96 -8.97
N ASP A 143 2.00 5.62 -9.55
CA ASP A 143 2.09 7.02 -9.96
C ASP A 143 1.64 7.97 -8.84
N LEU A 144 0.58 7.60 -8.13
CA LEU A 144 -0.05 8.42 -7.09
C LEU A 144 -0.44 7.58 -5.89
N LEU A 145 -0.05 8.01 -4.70
CA LEU A 145 -0.45 7.44 -3.41
C LEU A 145 -1.38 8.40 -2.68
N ILE A 146 -2.56 7.92 -2.28
CA ILE A 146 -3.47 8.65 -1.37
C ILE A 146 -3.36 8.05 0.03
N THR A 147 -3.11 8.90 1.02
CA THR A 147 -2.82 8.46 2.40
C THR A 147 -3.19 9.53 3.42
N THR A 148 -3.28 9.14 4.70
CA THR A 148 -3.54 10.05 5.83
C THR A 148 -2.27 10.60 6.49
N GLU A 149 -1.10 10.23 6.00
CA GLU A 149 0.19 10.65 6.57
C GLU A 149 1.02 11.40 5.53
N ALA A 150 1.63 12.51 5.96
CA ALA A 150 2.58 13.25 5.14
C ALA A 150 3.83 12.40 4.80
N PRO A 151 4.47 12.64 3.64
CA PRO A 151 5.71 11.95 3.29
C PRO A 151 6.84 12.34 4.24
N LYS A 152 7.72 11.38 4.51
CA LYS A 152 8.92 11.58 5.35
C LYS A 152 10.23 11.66 4.54
N MET A 153 10.14 11.55 3.22
CA MET A 153 11.28 11.51 2.30
C MET A 153 11.24 12.70 1.34
N ASP A 154 12.37 13.35 1.11
CA ASP A 154 12.49 14.56 0.28
C ASP A 154 12.25 14.31 -1.21
N GLU A 155 12.32 13.06 -1.65
CA GLU A 155 12.08 12.68 -3.06
C GLU A 155 10.60 12.72 -3.46
N PHE A 156 9.68 12.81 -2.51
CA PHE A 156 8.26 12.87 -2.75
C PHE A 156 7.73 14.29 -2.73
N SER A 157 6.94 14.62 -3.73
CA SER A 157 6.01 15.75 -3.70
C SER A 157 4.74 15.35 -3.00
N SER A 158 4.10 16.27 -2.29
CA SER A 158 2.82 16.04 -1.63
C SER A 158 1.89 17.23 -1.76
N GLN A 159 0.60 16.94 -1.73
CA GLN A 159 -0.48 17.93 -1.64
C GLN A 159 -1.47 17.50 -0.58
N LEU A 160 -1.80 18.41 0.33
CA LEU A 160 -2.92 18.23 1.25
C LEU A 160 -4.22 18.38 0.43
N LEU A 161 -5.06 17.33 0.45
CA LEU A 161 -6.35 17.31 -0.26
C LEU A 161 -7.50 17.82 0.60
N GLY A 162 -7.27 17.97 1.90
CA GLY A 162 -8.26 18.42 2.87
C GLY A 162 -8.29 17.52 4.11
N TYR A 163 -9.38 17.60 4.83
CA TYR A 163 -9.61 16.85 6.07
C TYR A 163 -10.94 16.12 6.01
N PHE A 164 -10.98 14.92 6.57
CA PHE A 164 -12.21 14.17 6.78
C PHE A 164 -12.37 13.83 8.26
N THR A 165 -13.62 13.72 8.69
CA THR A 165 -13.94 13.47 10.10
C THR A 165 -14.36 12.03 10.29
N LEU A 166 -13.73 11.34 11.26
CA LEU A 166 -14.14 10.04 11.78
C LEU A 166 -15.03 10.22 13.01
N ALA A 167 -16.04 9.37 13.13
CA ALA A 167 -16.84 9.21 14.33
C ALA A 167 -17.06 7.73 14.61
N LEU A 168 -17.38 7.39 15.86
CA LEU A 168 -17.67 6.02 16.26
C LEU A 168 -19.15 5.71 15.96
N TYR A 169 -19.40 4.66 15.17
CA TYR A 169 -20.72 4.26 14.70
C TYR A 169 -21.13 2.88 15.16
N THR A 170 -22.44 2.71 15.37
CA THR A 170 -23.13 1.46 15.68
C THR A 170 -24.43 1.34 14.86
N SER A 171 -25.05 0.16 14.85
CA SER A 171 -26.32 -0.10 14.13
C SER A 171 -27.57 0.32 14.88
N ALA A 172 -27.50 0.60 16.16
CA ALA A 172 -28.65 0.95 17.00
C ALA A 172 -28.49 2.34 17.63
N PRO A 173 -29.57 3.15 17.72
CA PRO A 173 -29.51 4.46 18.35
C PRO A 173 -29.32 4.35 19.86
N SER A 174 -28.81 5.43 20.47
CA SER A 174 -28.68 5.61 21.92
C SER A 174 -27.83 4.54 22.64
N LYS A 175 -26.91 3.88 21.94
CA LYS A 175 -25.98 2.95 22.55
C LYS A 175 -24.79 3.67 23.17
N LEU A 176 -24.44 3.26 24.39
CA LEU A 176 -23.21 3.66 25.07
C LEU A 176 -22.06 2.75 24.62
N LYS A 177 -20.85 3.27 24.63
CA LYS A 177 -19.65 2.56 24.20
C LYS A 177 -19.43 1.26 25.01
N GLY A 178 -19.62 1.28 26.32
CA GLY A 178 -19.45 0.11 27.23
C GLY A 178 -20.38 -1.05 26.94
N ASP A 179 -21.45 -0.86 26.16
CA ASP A 179 -22.41 -1.90 25.78
C ASP A 179 -22.10 -2.55 24.43
N LEU A 180 -21.01 -2.12 23.77
CA LEU A 180 -20.69 -2.47 22.40
C LEU A 180 -19.33 -3.14 22.29
N ASN A 181 -19.24 -4.15 21.46
CA ASN A 181 -17.97 -4.76 21.08
C ASN A 181 -17.20 -3.87 20.12
N TYR A 182 -15.90 -3.72 20.31
CA TYR A 182 -15.09 -2.91 19.43
C TYR A 182 -14.63 -3.69 18.19
N LEU A 183 -14.92 -3.13 17.00
CA LEU A 183 -14.43 -3.60 15.71
C LEU A 183 -13.37 -2.60 15.24
N ARG A 184 -12.11 -3.02 15.18
CA ARG A 184 -11.00 -2.19 14.72
C ARG A 184 -10.99 -2.12 13.21
N LEU A 185 -11.14 -0.91 12.66
CA LEU A 185 -10.85 -0.60 11.28
C LEU A 185 -9.49 0.11 11.19
N GLU A 186 -8.58 -0.43 10.38
CA GLU A 186 -7.22 0.10 10.24
C GLU A 186 -7.20 1.43 9.47
N TRP A 187 -6.93 2.52 10.20
CA TRP A 187 -6.77 3.87 9.66
C TRP A 187 -5.30 4.34 9.64
N GLY A 188 -4.34 3.46 9.91
CA GLY A 188 -2.92 3.75 9.98
C GLY A 188 -2.37 3.95 11.39
N PRO A 189 -1.03 3.99 11.54
CA PRO A 189 -0.36 4.01 12.86
C PRO A 189 -0.69 5.23 13.72
N ASP A 190 -0.81 6.41 13.10
CA ASP A 190 -1.12 7.65 13.83
C ASP A 190 -2.52 7.60 14.47
N PHE A 191 -3.43 6.82 13.89
CA PHE A 191 -4.76 6.63 14.45
C PHE A 191 -4.75 5.76 15.70
N GLN A 192 -3.82 4.81 15.82
CA GLN A 192 -3.76 3.88 16.95
C GLN A 192 -3.57 4.60 18.30
N GLN A 193 -2.84 5.71 18.33
CA GLN A 193 -2.68 6.50 19.56
C GLN A 193 -4.00 7.15 20.00
N HIS A 194 -4.76 7.69 19.03
CA HIS A 194 -6.07 8.27 19.29
C HIS A 194 -7.08 7.18 19.71
N GLU A 195 -7.05 6.04 19.01
CA GLU A 195 -7.86 4.87 19.29
C GLU A 195 -7.69 4.41 20.75
N ALA A 196 -6.44 4.22 21.21
CA ALA A 196 -6.13 3.84 22.58
C ALA A 196 -6.68 4.82 23.62
N GLY A 197 -6.63 6.12 23.35
CA GLY A 197 -7.20 7.16 24.21
C GLY A 197 -8.73 7.18 24.23
N SER A 198 -9.38 6.84 23.12
CA SER A 198 -10.83 6.96 22.95
C SER A 198 -11.57 5.67 23.26
N ILE A 199 -10.99 4.50 22.95
CA ILE A 199 -11.60 3.20 23.14
C ILE A 199 -11.25 2.60 24.50
N GLY A 200 -10.09 2.91 25.03
CA GLY A 200 -9.47 2.33 26.22
C GLY A 200 -8.24 1.52 25.78
N ALA A 201 -7.15 1.69 26.52
CA ALA A 201 -5.88 1.04 26.18
C ALA A 201 -5.97 -0.50 26.29
N ASP A 202 -6.86 -1.00 27.13
CA ASP A 202 -7.04 -2.44 27.39
C ASP A 202 -8.17 -3.09 26.57
N GLU A 203 -8.88 -2.30 25.74
CA GLU A 203 -9.98 -2.83 24.92
C GLU A 203 -9.44 -3.69 23.78
N VAL A 204 -9.75 -4.97 23.82
CA VAL A 204 -9.36 -5.92 22.77
C VAL A 204 -10.44 -5.95 21.69
N PRO A 205 -10.10 -5.59 20.43
CA PRO A 205 -11.08 -5.65 19.36
C PRO A 205 -11.47 -7.10 19.07
N ILE A 206 -12.77 -7.37 18.91
CA ILE A 206 -13.26 -8.70 18.54
C ILE A 206 -13.10 -8.98 17.03
N LEU A 207 -12.91 -7.94 16.23
CA LEU A 207 -12.61 -8.02 14.80
C LEU A 207 -11.60 -6.92 14.47
N THR A 208 -10.58 -7.25 13.69
CA THR A 208 -9.66 -6.28 13.05
C THR A 208 -9.73 -6.45 11.55
N THR A 209 -9.94 -5.37 10.82
CA THR A 209 -10.03 -5.38 9.35
C THR A 209 -9.51 -4.08 8.74
N SER A 210 -9.10 -4.13 7.48
CA SER A 210 -8.80 -2.93 6.67
C SER A 210 -9.97 -2.52 5.76
N SER A 211 -11.06 -3.30 5.72
CA SER A 211 -12.25 -3.03 4.91
C SER A 211 -13.35 -2.36 5.74
N ALA A 212 -13.74 -1.14 5.35
CA ALA A 212 -14.84 -0.41 5.97
C ALA A 212 -16.20 -1.07 5.69
N GLU A 213 -16.37 -1.65 4.51
CA GLU A 213 -17.57 -2.39 4.14
C GLU A 213 -17.76 -3.62 5.02
N LEU A 214 -16.70 -4.41 5.24
CA LEU A 214 -16.75 -5.57 6.13
C LEU A 214 -17.06 -5.15 7.57
N ALA A 215 -16.38 -4.13 8.08
CA ALA A 215 -16.64 -3.61 9.43
C ALA A 215 -18.10 -3.19 9.57
N GLN A 216 -18.63 -2.41 8.63
CA GLN A 216 -20.01 -1.94 8.65
C GLN A 216 -21.04 -3.08 8.63
N GLN A 217 -20.82 -4.10 7.80
CA GLN A 217 -21.70 -5.28 7.74
C GLN A 217 -21.74 -6.06 9.07
N GLN A 218 -20.63 -6.09 9.80
CA GLN A 218 -20.51 -6.83 11.04
C GLN A 218 -21.00 -6.06 12.28
N ILE A 219 -21.19 -4.75 12.20
CA ILE A 219 -21.65 -3.92 13.33
C ILE A 219 -22.93 -4.48 13.96
N ALA A 220 -23.93 -4.79 13.17
CA ALA A 220 -25.21 -5.31 13.67
C ALA A 220 -25.08 -6.74 14.23
N THR A 221 -24.40 -7.61 13.50
CA THR A 221 -24.22 -9.03 13.85
C THR A 221 -23.45 -9.20 15.16
N LEU A 222 -22.43 -8.38 15.38
CA LEU A 222 -21.54 -8.48 16.54
C LEU A 222 -21.92 -7.53 17.68
N ASN A 223 -23.07 -6.84 17.60
CA ASN A 223 -23.44 -5.75 18.52
C ASN A 223 -22.25 -4.80 18.75
N GLY A 224 -21.71 -4.29 17.62
CA GLY A 224 -20.41 -3.66 17.60
C GLY A 224 -20.43 -2.16 17.34
N CYS A 225 -19.25 -1.56 17.49
CA CYS A 225 -18.97 -0.20 17.03
C CYS A 225 -17.63 -0.13 16.32
N THR A 226 -17.52 0.81 15.36
CA THR A 226 -16.28 1.06 14.61
C THR A 226 -16.17 2.52 14.17
N TRP A 227 -14.94 2.98 13.92
CA TRP A 227 -14.67 4.33 13.45
C TRP A 227 -14.86 4.41 11.93
N LEU A 228 -15.80 5.25 11.48
CA LEU A 228 -16.11 5.46 10.07
C LEU A 228 -16.12 6.96 9.72
N PRO A 229 -15.84 7.32 8.46
CA PRO A 229 -15.99 8.69 8.01
C PRO A 229 -17.44 9.13 8.07
N VAL A 230 -17.69 10.32 8.62
CA VAL A 230 -19.04 10.87 8.80
C VAL A 230 -19.79 10.97 7.48
N SER A 231 -19.14 11.46 6.42
CA SER A 231 -19.72 11.56 5.08
C SER A 231 -20.14 10.21 4.51
N TRP A 232 -19.30 9.20 4.68
CA TRP A 232 -19.56 7.84 4.19
C TRP A 232 -20.69 7.16 4.98
N ALA A 233 -20.64 7.22 6.32
CA ALA A 233 -21.66 6.62 7.18
C ALA A 233 -23.05 7.23 6.93
N ARG A 234 -23.12 8.55 6.72
CA ARG A 234 -24.37 9.25 6.37
C ARG A 234 -24.96 8.75 5.06
N LYS A 235 -24.12 8.50 4.03
CA LYS A 235 -24.56 7.98 2.73
C LYS A 235 -25.04 6.54 2.79
N LYS A 236 -24.39 5.70 3.62
CA LYS A 236 -24.81 4.30 3.80
C LYS A 236 -26.15 4.19 4.50
N GLY A 237 -26.46 5.07 5.44
CA GLY A 237 -27.68 5.03 6.24
C GLY A 237 -27.70 3.88 7.26
N GLY A 238 -28.64 3.89 8.18
CA GLY A 238 -28.80 2.83 9.19
C GLY A 238 -27.68 2.75 10.22
N LEU A 239 -26.81 3.75 10.29
CA LEU A 239 -25.73 3.89 11.25
C LEU A 239 -26.00 5.07 12.19
N HIS A 240 -25.73 4.88 13.46
CA HIS A 240 -25.92 5.88 14.50
C HIS A 240 -24.60 6.14 15.22
N THR A 241 -24.33 7.38 15.58
CA THR A 241 -23.15 7.72 16.38
C THR A 241 -23.32 7.15 17.80
N VAL A 242 -22.25 6.60 18.33
CA VAL A 242 -22.19 6.14 19.73
C VAL A 242 -22.28 7.36 20.64
N VAL A 243 -23.12 7.28 21.69
CA VAL A 243 -23.35 8.37 22.64
C VAL A 243 -22.05 8.70 23.37
N ASP A 244 -21.79 9.99 23.58
CA ASP A 244 -20.60 10.54 24.25
C ASP A 244 -19.26 10.17 23.57
N SER A 245 -19.30 9.73 22.29
CA SER A 245 -18.09 9.53 21.51
C SER A 245 -17.58 10.85 20.92
N THR A 246 -16.25 11.01 20.91
CA THR A 246 -15.58 12.14 20.27
C THR A 246 -15.49 11.92 18.76
N THR A 247 -15.23 12.99 18.01
CA THR A 247 -14.90 12.92 16.60
C THR A 247 -13.41 13.21 16.40
N LEU A 248 -12.84 12.68 15.32
CA LEU A 248 -11.45 12.92 14.96
C LEU A 248 -11.34 13.42 13.53
N SER A 249 -10.76 14.60 13.35
CA SER A 249 -10.42 15.12 12.03
C SER A 249 -9.07 14.57 11.56
N ARG A 250 -9.00 14.07 10.33
CA ARG A 250 -7.78 13.51 9.75
C ARG A 250 -7.45 14.15 8.41
N PRO A 251 -6.16 14.47 8.17
CA PRO A 251 -5.72 14.96 6.87
C PRO A 251 -5.74 13.83 5.83
N LEU A 252 -5.94 14.21 4.58
CA LEU A 252 -5.76 13.36 3.41
C LEU A 252 -4.72 13.98 2.49
N TYR A 253 -3.72 13.21 2.11
CA TYR A 253 -2.62 13.65 1.24
C TYR A 253 -2.59 12.85 -0.05
N ALA A 254 -2.25 13.53 -1.13
CA ALA A 254 -1.75 12.94 -2.36
C ALA A 254 -0.21 13.00 -2.34
N ILE A 255 0.47 11.90 -2.66
CA ILE A 255 1.94 11.80 -2.68
C ILE A 255 2.37 11.17 -3.99
N TRP A 256 3.40 11.74 -4.63
CA TRP A 256 4.00 11.23 -5.86
C TRP A 256 5.49 11.55 -5.92
N LEU A 257 6.23 10.91 -6.84
CA LEU A 257 7.64 11.23 -7.04
C LEU A 257 7.82 12.64 -7.60
N GLN A 258 8.72 13.42 -7.00
CA GLN A 258 9.03 14.80 -7.43
C GLN A 258 9.49 14.87 -8.88
N ASN A 259 10.24 13.86 -9.34
CA ASN A 259 10.75 13.75 -10.70
C ASN A 259 9.89 12.82 -11.60
N SER A 260 8.57 12.70 -11.32
CA SER A 260 7.64 11.97 -12.18
C SER A 260 7.44 12.72 -13.51
N ASP A 261 7.44 12.00 -14.63
CA ASP A 261 7.06 12.50 -15.95
C ASP A 261 5.57 12.85 -16.05
N LYS A 262 4.75 12.29 -15.13
CA LYS A 262 3.30 12.52 -15.01
C LYS A 262 2.91 13.69 -14.09
N ASN A 263 3.86 14.53 -13.66
CA ASN A 263 3.59 15.64 -12.72
C ASN A 263 2.44 16.57 -13.17
N ALA A 264 2.38 16.91 -14.47
CA ALA A 264 1.33 17.75 -15.01
C ALA A 264 -0.04 17.06 -14.91
N LEU A 265 -0.11 15.80 -15.31
CA LEU A 265 -1.32 14.98 -15.22
C LEU A 265 -1.79 14.81 -13.76
N ILE A 266 -0.88 14.52 -12.83
CA ILE A 266 -1.22 14.39 -11.41
C ILE A 266 -1.89 15.66 -10.90
N ARG A 267 -1.27 16.81 -11.14
CA ARG A 267 -1.83 18.11 -10.71
C ARG A 267 -3.19 18.40 -11.34
N ASP A 268 -3.41 17.95 -12.57
CA ASP A 268 -4.68 18.13 -13.24
C ASP A 268 -5.77 17.23 -12.67
N LEU A 269 -5.48 15.96 -12.43
CA LEU A 269 -6.39 15.02 -11.76
C LEU A 269 -6.76 15.49 -10.35
N LEU A 270 -5.83 16.08 -9.61
CA LEU A 270 -6.06 16.60 -8.24
C LEU A 270 -6.86 17.91 -8.17
N LYS A 271 -7.17 18.55 -9.30
CA LYS A 271 -8.16 19.65 -9.34
C LYS A 271 -9.59 19.14 -9.07
N ILE A 272 -9.85 17.87 -9.34
CA ILE A 272 -11.11 17.23 -9.03
C ILE A 272 -11.08 16.81 -7.56
N ASN A 273 -11.94 17.40 -6.75
CA ASN A 273 -11.98 17.15 -5.32
C ASN A 273 -12.09 15.67 -4.99
N VAL A 274 -11.18 15.17 -4.17
CA VAL A 274 -11.19 13.79 -3.65
C VAL A 274 -12.23 13.63 -2.54
N LEU A 275 -12.29 14.63 -1.67
CA LEU A 275 -13.27 14.67 -0.58
C LEU A 275 -14.57 15.30 -1.08
N ASP A 276 -15.70 14.74 -0.66
CA ASP A 276 -16.99 15.37 -0.87
C ASP A 276 -17.07 16.61 0.01
N GLU A 277 -17.63 17.69 -0.52
CA GLU A 277 -17.98 18.85 0.29
C GLU A 277 -18.98 18.42 1.37
N VAL A 278 -18.57 18.59 2.62
CA VAL A 278 -19.46 18.39 3.77
C VAL A 278 -20.32 19.66 3.84
N TYR A 279 -21.53 19.61 3.27
CA TYR A 279 -22.56 20.58 3.56
C TYR A 279 -23.19 20.28 4.93
#